data_bc076b782e6fb04823cc1df9258e8f37
#
_entry.id   bc076b782e6fb04823cc1df9258e8f37
#
_cell.length_a   1.000
_cell.length_b   1.000
_cell.length_c   1.000
_cell.angle_alpha   90.00
_cell.angle_beta   90.00
_cell.angle_gamma   90.00
#
_symmetry.space_group_name_H-M   'P 1'
#
loop_
_entity.id
_entity.type
_entity.pdbx_description
1 polymer ?
#
loop_
_entity_poly.entity_id
_entity_poly.type
_entity_poly.pdbx_seq_one_letter_code
_entity_poly.pdbx_strand_id
1 'polypeptide(L)'
;MNKFIKNIFILASSFILLSGVLIISVLWTYSNDLPDYKFLKNYKPSVSSKVYSGNGELVSDFSQEKRIFVPFNSIPKNVINAFLSAEDKNFFSHPGVDAKGVVRAVINNISNIMSSKRLEGASTITQQVAKNFLLTNEVSINRKIKEAILAFRIERAL
;
A
#
# COMPACT_ATOMS: atom_id res chain seq x y z
N MET A 1 -15.68 27.48 -35.74
CA MET A 1 -15.80 26.88 -34.40
C MET A 1 -16.57 27.86 -33.52
N ASN A 2 -17.74 27.47 -32.99
CA ASN A 2 -18.61 28.33 -32.21
C ASN A 2 -17.86 28.88 -30.97
N LYS A 3 -18.02 30.18 -30.66
CA LYS A 3 -17.40 30.84 -29.49
C LYS A 3 -17.64 30.03 -28.20
N PHE A 4 -18.80 29.43 -28.08
CA PHE A 4 -19.19 28.57 -26.96
C PHE A 4 -18.28 27.33 -26.83
N ILE A 5 -18.05 26.59 -27.94
CA ILE A 5 -17.17 25.41 -27.95
C ILE A 5 -15.73 25.79 -27.62
N LYS A 6 -15.24 26.92 -28.16
CA LYS A 6 -13.91 27.44 -27.83
C LYS A 6 -13.76 27.72 -26.33
N ASN A 7 -14.75 28.37 -25.71
CA ASN A 7 -14.71 28.67 -24.29
C ASN A 7 -14.74 27.40 -23.41
N ILE A 8 -15.56 26.40 -23.76
CA ILE A 8 -15.57 25.11 -23.06
C ILE A 8 -14.18 24.45 -23.17
N PHE A 9 -13.58 24.45 -24.37
CA PHE A 9 -12.27 23.84 -24.57
C PHE A 9 -11.18 24.57 -23.75
N ILE A 10 -11.21 25.89 -23.69
CA ILE A 10 -10.28 26.68 -22.86
C ILE A 10 -10.47 26.35 -21.36
N LEU A 11 -11.72 26.30 -20.89
CA LEU A 11 -12.00 25.96 -19.49
C LEU A 11 -11.54 24.54 -19.15
N ALA A 12 -11.81 23.56 -20.00
CA ALA A 12 -11.39 22.19 -19.81
C ALA A 12 -9.84 22.08 -19.80
N SER A 13 -9.16 22.72 -20.75
CA SER A 13 -7.69 22.70 -20.80
C SER A 13 -7.06 23.40 -19.59
N SER A 14 -7.62 24.54 -19.15
CA SER A 14 -7.16 25.22 -17.94
C SER A 14 -7.36 24.36 -16.69
N PHE A 15 -8.48 23.66 -16.58
CA PHE A 15 -8.75 22.75 -15.47
C PHE A 15 -7.75 21.59 -15.43
N ILE A 16 -7.46 20.97 -16.59
CA ILE A 16 -6.47 19.87 -16.71
C ILE A 16 -5.09 20.39 -16.31
N LEU A 17 -4.70 21.58 -16.76
CA LEU A 17 -3.40 22.17 -16.45
C LEU A 17 -3.26 22.47 -14.96
N LEU A 18 -4.27 23.10 -14.35
CA LEU A 18 -4.27 23.40 -12.92
C LEU A 18 -4.24 22.13 -12.07
N SER A 19 -5.02 21.10 -12.45
CA SER A 19 -5.00 19.81 -11.75
C SER A 19 -3.64 19.12 -11.89
N GLY A 20 -2.99 19.19 -13.05
CA GLY A 20 -1.64 18.69 -13.26
C GLY A 20 -0.60 19.38 -12.37
N VAL A 21 -0.63 20.70 -12.30
CA VAL A 21 0.27 21.49 -11.42
C VAL A 21 0.04 21.13 -9.95
N LEU A 22 -1.23 21.00 -9.54
CA LEU A 22 -1.57 20.59 -8.15
C LEU A 22 -1.01 19.21 -7.83
N ILE A 23 -1.19 18.22 -8.71
CA ILE A 23 -0.67 16.87 -8.52
C ILE A 23 0.86 16.89 -8.42
N ILE A 24 1.54 17.60 -9.31
CA ILE A 24 3.00 17.71 -9.28
C ILE A 24 3.47 18.38 -7.99
N SER A 25 2.82 19.43 -7.54
CA SER A 25 3.14 20.11 -6.29
C SER A 25 2.99 19.20 -5.08
N VAL A 26 1.91 18.43 -5.00
CA VAL A 26 1.68 17.42 -3.96
C VAL A 26 2.77 16.35 -4.00
N LEU A 27 3.03 15.77 -5.16
CA LEU A 27 4.07 14.76 -5.32
C LEU A 27 5.45 15.29 -4.92
N TRP A 28 5.79 16.52 -5.30
CA TRP A 28 7.05 17.16 -4.93
C TRP A 28 7.18 17.32 -3.41
N THR A 29 6.17 17.90 -2.78
CA THR A 29 6.16 18.17 -1.34
C THR A 29 6.32 16.89 -0.52
N TYR A 30 5.57 15.84 -0.86
CA TYR A 30 5.59 14.57 -0.11
C TYR A 30 6.76 13.65 -0.50
N SER A 31 7.38 13.87 -1.68
CA SER A 31 8.45 13.01 -2.21
C SER A 31 9.78 13.21 -1.48
N ASN A 32 10.03 14.42 -0.96
CA ASN A 32 11.31 14.79 -0.35
C ASN A 32 11.47 14.24 1.09
N ASP A 33 10.37 13.95 1.77
CA ASP A 33 10.34 13.50 3.17
C ASP A 33 9.89 12.01 3.28
N LEU A 34 10.28 11.19 2.31
CA LEU A 34 9.98 9.78 2.32
C LEU A 34 11.17 8.97 2.85
N PRO A 35 10.91 7.96 3.71
CA PRO A 35 11.93 7.04 4.15
C PRO A 35 12.50 6.20 3.00
N ASP A 36 13.74 5.74 3.16
CA ASP A 36 14.38 4.87 2.18
C ASP A 36 13.75 3.48 2.21
N TYR A 37 13.18 3.07 1.07
CA TYR A 37 12.56 1.75 0.89
C TYR A 37 13.56 0.66 0.51
N LYS A 38 14.81 1.01 0.17
CA LYS A 38 15.83 0.05 -0.28
C LYS A 38 16.16 -1.00 0.76
N PHE A 39 15.99 -0.68 2.04
CA PHE A 39 16.23 -1.64 3.11
C PHE A 39 15.30 -2.85 3.04
N LEU A 40 14.10 -2.73 2.43
CA LEU A 40 13.15 -3.83 2.27
C LEU A 40 13.75 -5.00 1.49
N LYS A 41 14.64 -4.72 0.54
CA LYS A 41 15.34 -5.76 -0.24
C LYS A 41 16.17 -6.71 0.62
N ASN A 42 16.73 -6.19 1.71
CA ASN A 42 17.60 -6.95 2.62
C ASN A 42 16.94 -7.16 3.99
N TYR A 43 15.63 -6.92 4.09
CA TYR A 43 14.90 -7.06 5.34
C TYR A 43 14.95 -8.51 5.83
N LYS A 44 15.43 -8.68 7.06
CA LYS A 44 15.41 -9.95 7.77
C LYS A 44 14.39 -9.84 8.91
N PRO A 45 13.33 -10.66 8.90
CA PRO A 45 12.36 -10.65 10.00
C PRO A 45 13.03 -11.08 11.30
N SER A 46 12.58 -10.51 12.40
CA SER A 46 13.02 -10.93 13.73
C SER A 46 12.61 -12.38 13.94
N VAL A 47 13.57 -13.21 14.30
CA VAL A 47 13.37 -14.62 14.65
C VAL A 47 13.50 -14.81 16.16
N SER A 48 12.84 -15.85 16.67
CA SER A 48 12.95 -16.21 18.08
C SER A 48 14.33 -16.80 18.40
N SER A 49 14.94 -16.35 19.50
CA SER A 49 16.15 -16.93 20.03
C SER A 49 15.78 -18.02 21.05
N LYS A 50 16.13 -19.27 20.75
CA LYS A 50 15.87 -20.43 21.60
C LYS A 50 17.16 -21.02 22.10
N VAL A 51 17.20 -21.36 23.38
CA VAL A 51 18.34 -22.03 24.03
C VAL A 51 17.94 -23.48 24.33
N TYR A 52 18.78 -24.39 23.90
CA TYR A 52 18.60 -25.82 24.13
C TYR A 52 19.69 -26.37 25.04
N SER A 53 19.36 -27.36 25.86
CA SER A 53 20.32 -28.12 26.67
C SER A 53 21.13 -29.08 25.79
N GLY A 54 22.17 -29.66 26.33
CA GLY A 54 23.05 -30.61 25.62
C GLY A 54 22.34 -31.89 25.14
N ASN A 55 21.18 -32.26 25.73
CA ASN A 55 20.32 -33.35 25.30
C ASN A 55 19.23 -32.91 24.31
N GLY A 56 19.22 -31.66 23.85
CA GLY A 56 18.26 -31.16 22.84
C GLY A 56 16.93 -30.66 23.40
N GLU A 57 16.75 -30.60 24.72
CA GLU A 57 15.55 -30.06 25.33
C GLU A 57 15.54 -28.53 25.31
N LEU A 58 14.39 -27.91 25.04
CA LEU A 58 14.24 -26.47 25.06
C LEU A 58 14.32 -25.95 26.50
N VAL A 59 15.38 -25.22 26.82
CA VAL A 59 15.62 -24.61 28.15
C VAL A 59 14.92 -23.28 28.27
N SER A 60 15.01 -22.43 27.23
CA SER A 60 14.40 -21.10 27.26
C SER A 60 14.10 -20.59 25.86
N ASP A 61 13.03 -19.79 25.77
CA ASP A 61 12.64 -19.08 24.55
C ASP A 61 12.61 -17.57 24.86
N PHE A 62 13.55 -16.82 24.28
CA PHE A 62 13.71 -15.36 24.46
C PHE A 62 12.97 -14.56 23.39
N SER A 63 12.03 -15.15 22.70
CA SER A 63 11.24 -14.45 21.70
C SER A 63 10.19 -13.53 22.34
N GLN A 64 10.14 -12.27 21.92
CA GLN A 64 9.03 -11.38 22.23
C GLN A 64 7.74 -11.84 21.55
N GLU A 65 7.86 -12.45 20.35
CA GLU A 65 6.77 -13.03 19.60
C GLU A 65 7.20 -14.39 19.04
N LYS A 66 6.35 -15.38 19.18
CA LYS A 66 6.59 -16.74 18.66
C LYS A 66 6.39 -16.73 17.13
N ARG A 67 7.44 -16.36 16.40
CA ARG A 67 7.44 -16.34 14.93
C ARG A 67 8.27 -17.48 14.37
N ILE A 68 7.72 -18.16 13.38
CA ILE A 68 8.42 -19.14 12.56
C ILE A 68 8.55 -18.56 11.17
N PHE A 69 9.79 -18.40 10.70
CA PHE A 69 10.03 -17.95 9.34
C PHE A 69 9.72 -19.08 8.35
N VAL A 70 8.80 -18.83 7.42
CA VAL A 70 8.47 -19.72 6.33
C VAL A 70 8.95 -19.06 5.03
N PRO A 71 9.91 -19.68 4.30
CA PRO A 71 10.34 -19.18 3.00
C PRO A 71 9.18 -19.12 2.01
N PHE A 72 9.14 -18.09 1.18
CA PHE A 72 8.05 -17.87 0.21
C PHE A 72 7.79 -19.10 -0.67
N ASN A 73 8.86 -19.78 -1.14
CA ASN A 73 8.75 -20.96 -1.98
C ASN A 73 8.12 -22.18 -1.26
N SER A 74 8.05 -22.15 0.06
CA SER A 74 7.41 -23.20 0.88
C SER A 74 5.94 -22.91 1.16
N ILE A 75 5.44 -21.74 0.77
CA ILE A 75 4.04 -21.37 0.98
C ILE A 75 3.19 -21.98 -0.16
N PRO A 76 2.15 -22.78 0.15
CA PRO A 76 1.27 -23.32 -0.87
C PRO A 76 0.58 -22.23 -1.69
N LYS A 77 0.48 -22.42 -3.00
CA LYS A 77 -0.16 -21.46 -3.91
C LYS A 77 -1.58 -21.08 -3.50
N ASN A 78 -2.34 -22.02 -2.93
CA ASN A 78 -3.70 -21.75 -2.46
C ASN A 78 -3.72 -20.71 -1.32
N VAL A 79 -2.73 -20.74 -0.43
CA VAL A 79 -2.58 -19.76 0.66
C VAL A 79 -2.25 -18.40 0.07
N ILE A 80 -1.29 -18.32 -0.84
CA ILE A 80 -0.93 -17.09 -1.54
C ILE A 80 -2.16 -16.49 -2.24
N ASN A 81 -2.88 -17.32 -3.02
CA ASN A 81 -4.07 -16.87 -3.74
C ASN A 81 -5.20 -16.42 -2.80
N ALA A 82 -5.36 -17.06 -1.65
CA ALA A 82 -6.34 -16.66 -0.64
C ALA A 82 -6.03 -15.24 -0.10
N PHE A 83 -4.77 -14.96 0.26
CA PHE A 83 -4.35 -13.63 0.68
C PHE A 83 -4.54 -12.58 -0.42
N LEU A 84 -4.09 -12.87 -1.65
CA LEU A 84 -4.27 -11.97 -2.78
C LEU A 84 -5.74 -11.67 -3.04
N SER A 85 -6.60 -12.69 -3.01
CA SER A 85 -8.04 -12.53 -3.26
C SER A 85 -8.74 -11.69 -2.18
N ALA A 86 -8.29 -11.80 -0.94
CA ALA A 86 -8.88 -11.08 0.19
C ALA A 86 -8.41 -9.63 0.28
N GLU A 87 -7.11 -9.39 0.07
CA GLU A 87 -6.48 -8.10 0.32
C GLU A 87 -6.29 -7.28 -0.98
N ASP A 88 -5.93 -7.95 -2.08
CA ASP A 88 -5.53 -7.26 -3.31
C ASP A 88 -5.66 -8.16 -4.54
N LYS A 89 -6.89 -8.44 -4.94
CA LYS A 89 -7.16 -9.37 -6.06
C LYS A 89 -6.54 -8.96 -7.40
N ASN A 90 -6.18 -7.69 -7.57
CA ASN A 90 -5.58 -7.15 -8.77
C ASN A 90 -4.07 -6.92 -8.63
N PHE A 91 -3.42 -7.52 -7.63
CA PHE A 91 -2.02 -7.30 -7.25
C PHE A 91 -1.07 -7.25 -8.45
N PHE A 92 -1.17 -8.19 -9.37
CA PHE A 92 -0.29 -8.28 -10.55
C PHE A 92 -0.67 -7.33 -11.70
N SER A 93 -1.72 -6.51 -11.56
CA SER A 93 -2.23 -5.66 -12.65
C SER A 93 -2.11 -4.16 -12.41
N HIS A 94 -1.63 -3.74 -11.24
CA HIS A 94 -1.43 -2.33 -10.90
C HIS A 94 -0.01 -2.04 -10.41
N PRO A 95 0.49 -0.81 -10.57
CA PRO A 95 1.84 -0.41 -10.18
C PRO A 95 1.91 0.05 -8.71
N GLY A 96 1.47 -0.78 -7.76
CA GLY A 96 1.48 -0.51 -6.32
C GLY A 96 0.23 0.16 -5.77
N VAL A 97 -0.59 0.80 -6.60
CA VAL A 97 -1.88 1.41 -6.23
C VAL A 97 -2.95 0.96 -7.22
N ASP A 98 -4.02 0.35 -6.75
CA ASP A 98 -5.18 -0.03 -7.58
C ASP A 98 -6.15 1.16 -7.74
N ALA A 99 -5.92 2.00 -8.75
CA ALA A 99 -6.79 3.15 -9.03
C ALA A 99 -8.25 2.73 -9.30
N LYS A 100 -8.47 1.58 -9.96
CA LYS A 100 -9.84 1.06 -10.21
C LYS A 100 -10.50 0.62 -8.91
N GLY A 101 -9.75 -0.03 -8.03
CA GLY A 101 -10.21 -0.41 -6.69
C GLY A 101 -10.56 0.81 -5.84
N VAL A 102 -9.75 1.87 -5.90
CA VAL A 102 -10.05 3.14 -5.20
C VAL A 102 -11.35 3.75 -5.69
N VAL A 103 -11.56 3.89 -7.01
CA VAL A 103 -12.80 4.43 -7.58
C VAL A 103 -14.00 3.57 -7.17
N ARG A 104 -13.89 2.25 -7.29
CA ARG A 104 -14.94 1.32 -6.85
C ARG A 104 -15.29 1.52 -5.38
N ALA A 105 -14.29 1.57 -4.50
CA ALA A 105 -14.49 1.73 -3.07
C ALA A 105 -15.15 3.08 -2.73
N VAL A 106 -14.78 4.17 -3.42
CA VAL A 106 -15.43 5.47 -3.24
C VAL A 106 -16.91 5.39 -3.59
N ILE A 107 -17.27 4.82 -4.74
CA ILE A 107 -18.66 4.68 -5.18
C ILE A 107 -19.45 3.80 -4.19
N ASN A 108 -18.90 2.64 -3.80
CA ASN A 108 -19.55 1.73 -2.85
C ASN A 108 -19.71 2.36 -1.47
N ASN A 109 -18.72 3.11 -1.01
CA ASN A 109 -18.74 3.75 0.30
C ASN A 109 -19.79 4.87 0.40
N ILE A 110 -20.09 5.58 -0.68
CA ILE A 110 -21.22 6.52 -0.71
C ILE A 110 -22.53 5.77 -0.40
N SER A 111 -22.77 4.63 -1.06
CA SER A 111 -23.94 3.79 -0.80
C SER A 111 -23.92 3.14 0.59
N ASN A 112 -22.73 2.71 1.06
CA ASN A 112 -22.55 2.05 2.36
C ASN A 112 -22.81 3.01 3.52
N ILE A 113 -22.38 4.28 3.41
CA ILE A 113 -22.66 5.33 4.41
C ILE A 113 -24.17 5.54 4.54
N MET A 114 -24.89 5.62 3.41
CA MET A 114 -26.35 5.77 3.40
C MET A 114 -27.09 4.56 3.97
N SER A 115 -26.47 3.38 3.94
CA SER A 115 -27.05 2.10 4.39
C SER A 115 -26.47 1.62 5.73
N SER A 116 -25.69 2.42 6.45
CA SER A 116 -24.98 2.07 7.69
C SER A 116 -24.17 0.77 7.59
N LYS A 117 -23.62 0.45 6.41
CA LYS A 117 -22.78 -0.71 6.17
C LYS A 117 -21.30 -0.38 6.42
N ARG A 118 -20.50 -1.42 6.63
CA ARG A 118 -19.05 -1.27 6.77
C ARG A 118 -18.42 -0.70 5.50
N LEU A 119 -17.49 0.24 5.67
CA LEU A 119 -16.76 0.83 4.55
C LEU A 119 -15.81 -0.18 3.90
N GLU A 120 -15.77 -0.16 2.57
CA GLU A 120 -14.84 -0.96 1.77
C GLU A 120 -13.46 -0.30 1.75
N GLY A 121 -12.41 -1.08 2.01
CA GLY A 121 -11.02 -0.64 1.86
C GLY A 121 -10.55 -0.80 0.42
N ALA A 122 -9.59 0.05 0.02
CA ALA A 122 -8.96 -0.02 -1.30
C ALA A 122 -7.42 0.06 -1.20
N SER A 123 -6.86 -0.30 -0.05
CA SER A 123 -5.40 -0.33 0.12
C SER A 123 -4.84 -1.62 -0.47
N THR A 124 -3.80 -1.51 -1.27
CA THR A 124 -3.07 -2.64 -1.84
C THR A 124 -2.12 -3.27 -0.83
N ILE A 125 -1.64 -4.49 -1.09
CA ILE A 125 -0.62 -5.16 -0.27
C ILE A 125 0.64 -4.30 -0.20
N THR A 126 1.09 -3.70 -1.31
CA THR A 126 2.28 -2.85 -1.34
C THR A 126 2.11 -1.58 -0.51
N GLN A 127 0.91 -0.98 -0.48
CA GLN A 127 0.61 0.12 0.43
C GLN A 127 0.65 -0.33 1.90
N GLN A 128 0.18 -1.54 2.22
CA GLN A 128 0.28 -2.10 3.58
C GLN A 128 1.74 -2.35 3.98
N VAL A 129 2.59 -2.81 3.06
CA VAL A 129 4.05 -2.93 3.28
C VAL A 129 4.65 -1.56 3.57
N ALA A 130 4.38 -0.56 2.72
CA ALA A 130 4.86 0.81 2.94
C ALA A 130 4.43 1.36 4.31
N LYS A 131 3.18 1.16 4.70
CA LYS A 131 2.64 1.56 6.00
C LYS A 131 3.38 0.89 7.16
N ASN A 132 3.48 -0.44 7.13
CA ASN A 132 3.91 -1.21 8.28
C ASN A 132 5.43 -1.19 8.51
N PHE A 133 6.22 -0.99 7.45
CA PHE A 133 7.68 -1.04 7.52
C PHE A 133 8.36 0.33 7.41
N LEU A 134 7.71 1.31 6.81
CA LEU A 134 8.33 2.59 6.46
C LEU A 134 7.68 3.80 7.14
N LEU A 135 6.43 3.67 7.58
CA LEU A 135 5.65 4.79 8.10
C LEU A 135 5.16 4.52 9.52
N THR A 136 4.60 5.54 10.14
CA THR A 136 4.01 5.45 11.49
C THR A 136 2.55 4.97 11.41
N ASN A 137 2.00 4.50 12.54
CA ASN A 137 0.60 4.06 12.64
C ASN A 137 -0.41 5.22 12.76
N GLU A 138 0.03 6.45 12.51
CA GLU A 138 -0.84 7.62 12.51
C GLU A 138 -1.95 7.50 11.46
N VAL A 139 -3.18 7.86 11.85
CA VAL A 139 -4.33 7.88 10.92
C VAL A 139 -4.45 9.29 10.33
N SER A 140 -3.78 9.53 9.21
CA SER A 140 -3.79 10.84 8.54
C SER A 140 -3.82 10.70 7.01
N ILE A 141 -4.36 11.73 6.35
CA ILE A 141 -4.35 11.84 4.89
C ILE A 141 -2.90 11.95 4.40
N ASN A 142 -2.05 12.69 5.12
CA ASN A 142 -0.63 12.85 4.81
C ASN A 142 0.07 11.49 4.72
N ARG A 143 -0.15 10.64 5.72
CA ARG A 143 0.38 9.28 5.69
C ARG A 143 -0.15 8.49 4.49
N LYS A 144 -1.43 8.63 4.14
CA LYS A 144 -2.04 7.91 3.02
C LYS A 144 -1.45 8.31 1.66
N ILE A 145 -1.10 9.59 1.49
CA ILE A 145 -0.38 10.08 0.31
C ILE A 145 1.04 9.47 0.26
N LYS A 146 1.76 9.49 1.39
CA LYS A 146 3.10 8.88 1.51
C LYS A 146 3.07 7.38 1.18
N GLU A 147 2.07 6.64 1.69
CA GLU A 147 1.86 5.21 1.35
C GLU A 147 1.73 5.00 -0.17
N ALA A 148 0.91 5.79 -0.83
CA ALA A 148 0.69 5.65 -2.27
C ALA A 148 1.96 5.92 -3.08
N ILE A 149 2.72 6.96 -2.73
CA ILE A 149 3.99 7.28 -3.40
C ILE A 149 5.03 6.19 -3.15
N LEU A 150 5.16 5.71 -1.91
CA LEU A 150 6.08 4.63 -1.56
C LEU A 150 5.71 3.32 -2.25
N ALA A 151 4.43 2.96 -2.28
CA ALA A 151 3.95 1.76 -2.96
C ALA A 151 4.34 1.77 -4.44
N PHE A 152 4.14 2.90 -5.12
CA PHE A 152 4.55 3.06 -6.52
C PHE A 152 6.08 2.95 -6.71
N ARG A 153 6.87 3.50 -5.79
CA ARG A 153 8.34 3.40 -5.84
C ARG A 153 8.83 1.97 -5.58
N ILE A 154 8.24 1.28 -4.62
CA ILE A 154 8.57 -0.10 -4.25
C ILE A 154 8.36 -1.02 -5.45
N GLU A 155 7.17 -0.97 -6.09
CA GLU A 155 6.84 -1.81 -7.25
C GLU A 155 7.74 -1.57 -8.47
N ARG A 156 8.31 -0.38 -8.59
CA ARG A 156 9.24 -0.08 -9.70
C ARG A 156 10.68 -0.44 -9.42
N ALA A 157 11.04 -0.65 -8.16
CA ALA A 157 12.43 -0.81 -7.74
C ALA A 157 12.77 -2.24 -7.28
N LEU A 158 11.79 -3.03 -6.89
CA LEU A 158 11.93 -4.41 -6.43
C LEU A 158 11.34 -5.39 -7.40
#